data_116fda141e360103cb31a384a3ac20bc
#
_entry.id   116fda141e360103cb31a384a3ac20bc
#
_cell.length_a   1.000
_cell.length_b   1.000
_cell.length_c   1.000
_cell.angle_alpha   90.00
_cell.angle_beta   90.00
_cell.angle_gamma   90.00
#
_symmetry.space_group_name_H-M   'P 1'
#
loop_
_entity.id
_entity.type
_entity.pdbx_description
1 polymer ?
#
loop_
_entity_poly.entity_id
_entity_poly.type
_entity_poly.pdbx_seq_one_letter_code
_entity_poly.pdbx_strand_id
1 'polypeptide(L)'
;MMQSLIAVALLLAPAAALTAPPARARPRRTALKSIKVTYLEPDAAAEMGVREWPFSDRKDGAEETVPAGAQRYVLKGTGTIECSDYAGGVADDEAQTVGPGSLVECEAQTNLRWRADDGQFTVLTPSFEDWTEYLSTVAILILFFGFLLANAGSFG
;
A
#
# COMPACT_ATOMS: atom_id res chain seq x y z
N MET A 1 66.44 -50.24 -20.30
CA MET A 1 65.47 -49.88 -19.29
C MET A 1 65.47 -48.36 -19.21
N MET A 2 64.52 -47.72 -19.90
CA MET A 2 64.49 -46.28 -20.03
C MET A 2 63.31 -45.75 -19.13
N GLN A 3 63.65 -44.93 -18.17
CA GLN A 3 62.70 -44.22 -17.34
C GLN A 3 62.35 -42.90 -18.00
N SER A 4 61.05 -42.75 -18.37
CA SER A 4 60.51 -41.49 -18.89
C SER A 4 60.09 -40.64 -17.73
N LEU A 5 60.73 -39.49 -17.55
CA LEU A 5 60.30 -38.37 -16.66
C LEU A 5 59.25 -37.55 -17.40
N ILE A 6 58.02 -37.54 -16.89
CA ILE A 6 56.99 -36.67 -17.35
C ILE A 6 57.02 -35.43 -16.41
N ALA A 7 57.46 -34.32 -16.97
CA ALA A 7 57.40 -33.01 -16.30
C ALA A 7 55.98 -32.40 -16.45
N VAL A 8 55.25 -32.25 -15.34
CA VAL A 8 54.00 -31.54 -15.28
C VAL A 8 54.28 -30.07 -15.07
N ALA A 9 54.11 -29.28 -16.10
CA ALA A 9 54.18 -27.82 -16.01
C ALA A 9 52.85 -27.27 -15.45
N LEU A 10 52.87 -26.79 -14.21
CA LEU A 10 51.78 -26.10 -13.56
C LEU A 10 51.72 -24.67 -14.11
N LEU A 11 50.77 -24.37 -14.98
CA LEU A 11 50.46 -23.02 -15.45
C LEU A 11 49.71 -22.28 -14.36
N LEU A 12 50.38 -21.42 -13.62
CA LEU A 12 49.75 -20.39 -12.78
C LEU A 12 49.13 -19.32 -13.69
N ALA A 13 47.81 -19.31 -13.81
CA ALA A 13 47.09 -18.20 -14.40
C ALA A 13 46.97 -17.05 -13.37
N PRO A 14 47.29 -15.79 -13.72
CA PRO A 14 47.08 -14.68 -12.81
C PRO A 14 45.56 -14.43 -12.63
N ALA A 15 45.11 -14.45 -11.38
CA ALA A 15 43.75 -14.03 -11.01
C ALA A 15 43.58 -12.56 -11.35
N ALA A 16 42.88 -12.29 -12.47
CA ALA A 16 42.40 -10.93 -12.77
C ALA A 16 41.37 -10.56 -11.70
N ALA A 17 41.74 -9.63 -10.83
CA ALA A 17 40.82 -9.00 -9.87
C ALA A 17 39.72 -8.33 -10.68
N LEU A 18 38.51 -8.93 -10.70
CA LEU A 18 37.30 -8.28 -11.15
C LEU A 18 36.99 -7.15 -10.14
N THR A 19 37.44 -5.94 -10.45
CA THR A 19 36.98 -4.71 -9.79
C THR A 19 35.49 -4.55 -10.11
N ALA A 20 34.64 -4.83 -9.13
CA ALA A 20 33.22 -4.58 -9.22
C ALA A 20 33.01 -3.08 -9.54
N PRO A 21 32.16 -2.73 -10.52
CA PRO A 21 31.88 -1.34 -10.83
C PRO A 21 31.32 -0.67 -9.57
N PRO A 22 31.66 0.61 -9.29
CA PRO A 22 31.14 1.33 -8.14
C PRO A 22 29.62 1.30 -8.21
N ALA A 23 29.01 0.84 -7.11
CA ALA A 23 27.56 0.84 -6.97
C ALA A 23 27.05 2.24 -7.30
N ARG A 24 26.35 2.39 -8.42
CA ARG A 24 25.70 3.64 -8.78
C ARG A 24 24.78 4.00 -7.62
N ALA A 25 25.12 5.08 -6.91
CA ALA A 25 24.23 5.67 -5.91
C ALA A 25 22.87 5.84 -6.58
N ARG A 26 21.87 5.07 -6.14
CA ARG A 26 20.49 5.25 -6.59
C ARG A 26 20.13 6.70 -6.26
N PRO A 27 19.59 7.48 -7.22
CA PRO A 27 19.12 8.83 -6.91
C PRO A 27 18.17 8.70 -5.72
N ARG A 28 18.45 9.44 -4.64
CA ARG A 28 17.57 9.56 -3.49
C ARG A 28 16.25 10.09 -4.05
N ARG A 29 15.27 9.19 -4.28
CA ARG A 29 13.92 9.59 -4.62
C ARG A 29 13.49 10.46 -3.46
N THR A 30 13.22 11.73 -3.70
CA THR A 30 12.49 12.58 -2.78
C THR A 30 11.21 11.82 -2.48
N ALA A 31 11.10 11.26 -1.30
CA ALA A 31 9.91 10.53 -0.90
C ALA A 31 8.76 11.52 -0.99
N LEU A 32 7.88 11.34 -1.98
CA LEU A 32 6.58 11.98 -1.97
C LEU A 32 5.92 11.47 -0.69
N LYS A 33 5.52 12.36 0.19
CA LYS A 33 4.74 12.02 1.38
C LYS A 33 3.54 11.22 0.90
N SER A 34 3.53 9.92 1.18
CA SER A 34 2.46 9.02 0.71
C SER A 34 1.17 9.24 1.48
N ILE A 35 1.24 9.90 2.64
CA ILE A 35 0.08 10.27 3.45
C ILE A 35 0.16 11.72 3.91
N LYS A 36 -1.02 12.30 4.06
CA LYS A 36 -1.24 13.60 4.67
C LYS A 36 -2.20 13.44 5.83
N VAL A 37 -1.81 13.89 7.02
CA VAL A 37 -2.66 13.91 8.20
C VAL A 37 -3.11 15.34 8.45
N THR A 38 -4.42 15.54 8.54
CA THR A 38 -5.05 16.85 8.82
C THR A 38 -6.01 16.68 9.98
N TYR A 39 -5.98 17.59 10.94
CA TYR A 39 -6.98 17.64 11.99
C TYR A 39 -8.24 18.37 11.48
N LEU A 40 -9.39 17.72 11.59
CA LEU A 40 -10.67 18.32 11.24
C LEU A 40 -11.44 18.73 12.49
N GLU A 41 -11.91 19.96 12.49
CA GLU A 41 -12.92 20.40 13.46
C GLU A 41 -14.22 19.60 13.27
N PRO A 42 -15.00 19.37 14.35
CA PRO A 42 -16.22 18.58 14.30
C PRO A 42 -17.25 19.04 13.25
N ASP A 43 -17.33 20.35 13.02
CA ASP A 43 -18.25 20.93 12.03
C ASP A 43 -17.79 20.62 10.60
N ALA A 44 -16.49 20.75 10.32
CA ALA A 44 -15.91 20.40 9.02
C ALA A 44 -16.05 18.89 8.73
N ALA A 45 -15.85 18.04 9.74
CA ALA A 45 -16.07 16.59 9.61
C ALA A 45 -17.55 16.27 9.33
N ALA A 46 -18.50 17.02 9.93
CA ALA A 46 -19.92 16.86 9.65
C ALA A 46 -20.29 17.28 8.23
N GLU A 47 -19.72 18.39 7.73
CA GLU A 47 -19.91 18.87 6.36
C GLU A 47 -19.38 17.87 5.33
N MET A 48 -18.29 17.16 5.61
CA MET A 48 -17.77 16.08 4.78
C MET A 48 -18.61 14.80 4.83
N GLY A 49 -19.64 14.73 5.67
CA GLY A 49 -20.44 13.52 5.83
C GLY A 49 -19.72 12.37 6.54
N VAL A 50 -18.64 12.64 7.26
CA VAL A 50 -17.83 11.60 7.95
C VAL A 50 -18.67 10.74 8.89
N ARG A 51 -19.75 11.28 9.45
CA ARG A 51 -20.66 10.56 10.37
C ARG A 51 -21.42 9.41 9.70
N GLU A 52 -21.53 9.45 8.37
CA GLU A 52 -22.22 8.42 7.59
C GLU A 52 -21.26 7.29 7.14
N TRP A 53 -19.96 7.49 7.36
CA TRP A 53 -18.98 6.51 6.99
C TRP A 53 -19.03 5.30 7.95
N PRO A 54 -18.96 4.07 7.40
CA PRO A 54 -18.85 2.88 8.23
C PRO A 54 -17.60 2.93 9.11
N PHE A 55 -17.74 2.45 10.32
CA PHE A 55 -16.64 2.34 11.26
C PHE A 55 -16.01 0.95 11.24
N SER A 56 -14.74 0.89 11.55
CA SER A 56 -14.00 -0.34 11.77
C SER A 56 -12.93 -0.14 12.83
N ASP A 57 -12.68 -1.17 13.60
CA ASP A 57 -11.65 -1.13 14.62
C ASP A 57 -10.32 -1.62 14.04
N ARG A 58 -9.24 -0.91 14.37
CA ARG A 58 -7.86 -1.28 14.05
C ARG A 58 -7.11 -1.55 15.35
N LYS A 59 -6.67 -2.78 15.54
CA LYS A 59 -5.84 -3.17 16.68
C LYS A 59 -4.42 -2.61 16.50
N ASP A 60 -3.70 -2.50 17.60
CA ASP A 60 -2.27 -2.18 17.55
C ASP A 60 -1.52 -3.16 16.62
N GLY A 61 -0.68 -2.62 15.76
CA GLY A 61 0.05 -3.38 14.74
C GLY A 61 -0.78 -3.81 13.52
N ALA A 62 -2.06 -3.42 13.40
CA ALA A 62 -2.86 -3.70 12.21
C ALA A 62 -2.26 -3.07 10.97
N GLU A 63 -2.22 -3.84 9.88
CA GLU A 63 -1.74 -3.39 8.57
C GLU A 63 -2.89 -3.44 7.57
N GLU A 64 -3.00 -2.41 6.75
CA GLU A 64 -3.94 -2.35 5.63
C GLU A 64 -3.30 -1.75 4.40
N THR A 65 -3.60 -2.34 3.23
CA THR A 65 -3.25 -1.74 1.94
C THR A 65 -4.37 -0.83 1.50
N VAL A 66 -4.05 0.43 1.25
CA VAL A 66 -5.02 1.45 0.84
C VAL A 66 -4.69 1.99 -0.55
N PRO A 67 -5.69 2.24 -1.40
CA PRO A 67 -5.47 2.84 -2.72
C PRO A 67 -5.12 4.33 -2.61
N ALA A 68 -4.63 4.91 -3.71
CA ALA A 68 -4.47 6.34 -3.82
C ALA A 68 -5.84 7.04 -3.70
N GLY A 69 -5.89 8.14 -2.96
CA GLY A 69 -7.13 8.87 -2.67
C GLY A 69 -7.94 8.32 -1.50
N ALA A 70 -7.49 7.22 -0.88
CA ALA A 70 -8.15 6.66 0.30
C ALA A 70 -8.13 7.63 1.47
N GLN A 71 -9.22 7.66 2.21
CA GLN A 71 -9.38 8.49 3.39
C GLN A 71 -9.72 7.65 4.62
N ARG A 72 -9.16 8.02 5.77
CA ARG A 72 -9.43 7.42 7.07
C ARG A 72 -9.61 8.51 8.11
N TYR A 73 -10.75 8.51 8.78
CA TYR A 73 -11.00 9.45 9.87
C TYR A 73 -10.91 8.74 11.21
N VAL A 74 -10.05 9.23 12.11
CA VAL A 74 -9.89 8.65 13.44
C VAL A 74 -10.98 9.20 14.36
N LEU A 75 -11.91 8.32 14.77
CA LEU A 75 -12.98 8.65 15.71
C LEU A 75 -12.52 8.51 17.16
N LYS A 76 -11.76 7.46 17.46
CA LYS A 76 -11.24 7.15 18.80
C LYS A 76 -9.85 6.53 18.72
N GLY A 77 -9.10 6.66 19.81
CA GLY A 77 -7.74 6.15 19.93
C GLY A 77 -6.70 7.20 19.59
N THR A 78 -5.51 7.02 20.16
CA THR A 78 -4.31 7.84 19.90
C THR A 78 -3.15 6.94 19.55
N GLY A 79 -2.19 7.46 18.82
CA GLY A 79 -1.01 6.71 18.43
C GLY A 79 -0.35 7.24 17.18
N THR A 80 0.27 6.36 16.40
CA THR A 80 0.98 6.72 15.18
C THR A 80 0.58 5.85 14.00
N ILE A 81 0.73 6.39 12.80
CA ILE A 81 0.61 5.66 11.54
C ILE A 81 1.98 5.65 10.85
N GLU A 82 2.44 4.47 10.52
CA GLU A 82 3.63 4.23 9.70
C GLU A 82 3.18 3.90 8.28
N CYS A 83 3.89 4.41 7.27
CA CYS A 83 3.63 4.10 5.87
C CYS A 83 4.78 3.36 5.26
N SER A 84 4.49 2.33 4.48
CA SER A 84 5.46 1.68 3.63
C SER A 84 4.99 1.70 2.18
N ASP A 85 5.92 1.85 1.24
CA ASP A 85 5.60 1.73 -0.17
C ASP A 85 5.04 0.35 -0.47
N TYR A 86 3.99 0.29 -1.30
CA TYR A 86 3.36 -0.96 -1.74
C TYR A 86 4.36 -1.92 -2.42
N ALA A 87 5.42 -1.40 -3.02
CA ALA A 87 6.47 -2.18 -3.69
C ALA A 87 7.58 -2.70 -2.76
N GLY A 88 7.42 -2.61 -1.42
CA GLY A 88 8.45 -3.04 -0.46
C GLY A 88 9.68 -2.12 -0.40
N GLY A 89 9.57 -0.93 -0.96
CA GLY A 89 10.50 0.17 -0.70
C GLY A 89 10.31 0.65 0.73
N VAL A 90 11.41 0.90 1.43
CA VAL A 90 11.37 1.59 2.73
C VAL A 90 10.94 3.02 2.40
N ALA A 91 9.66 3.35 2.63
CA ALA A 91 9.24 4.74 2.70
C ALA A 91 10.04 5.41 3.81
N ASP A 92 10.35 6.68 3.65
CA ASP A 92 10.89 7.45 4.77
C ASP A 92 9.91 7.28 5.94
N ASP A 93 10.33 6.52 6.96
CA ASP A 93 9.55 6.09 8.12
C ASP A 93 9.24 7.26 9.05
N GLU A 94 8.67 8.33 8.55
CA GLU A 94 8.15 9.38 9.40
C GLU A 94 6.78 8.96 9.91
N ALA A 95 6.79 8.25 11.04
CA ALA A 95 5.57 7.93 11.76
C ALA A 95 4.80 9.22 12.06
N GLN A 96 3.54 9.30 11.61
CA GLN A 96 2.70 10.47 11.85
C GLN A 96 1.78 10.22 13.04
N THR A 97 1.76 11.16 13.99
CA THR A 97 0.86 11.09 15.15
C THR A 97 -0.57 11.35 14.70
N VAL A 98 -1.48 10.50 15.17
CA VAL A 98 -2.92 10.60 14.92
C VAL A 98 -3.72 10.44 16.20
N GLY A 99 -4.87 11.08 16.23
CA GLY A 99 -5.81 11.04 17.35
C GLY A 99 -7.24 11.35 16.88
N PRO A 100 -8.21 11.43 17.79
CA PRO A 100 -9.58 11.75 17.43
C PRO A 100 -9.64 13.08 16.67
N GLY A 101 -10.35 13.09 15.53
CA GLY A 101 -10.43 14.25 14.64
C GLY A 101 -9.37 14.25 13.52
N SER A 102 -8.41 13.33 13.52
CA SER A 102 -7.43 13.24 12.42
C SER A 102 -8.04 12.62 11.19
N LEU A 103 -7.93 13.29 10.04
CA LEU A 103 -8.18 12.78 8.72
C LEU A 103 -6.83 12.39 8.08
N VAL A 104 -6.70 11.14 7.71
CA VAL A 104 -5.55 10.58 6.99
C VAL A 104 -5.94 10.44 5.53
N GLU A 105 -5.22 11.12 4.64
CA GLU A 105 -5.42 11.07 3.19
C GLU A 105 -4.20 10.39 2.55
N CYS A 106 -4.43 9.38 1.72
CA CYS A 106 -3.37 8.66 1.02
C CYS A 106 -3.21 9.22 -0.39
N GLU A 107 -2.09 9.90 -0.68
CA GLU A 107 -1.82 10.46 -2.02
C GLU A 107 -1.42 9.39 -3.04
N ALA A 108 -0.90 8.27 -2.58
CA ALA A 108 -0.52 7.12 -3.40
C ALA A 108 -0.97 5.83 -2.74
N GLN A 109 -1.04 4.74 -3.53
CA GLN A 109 -1.28 3.41 -2.96
C GLN A 109 -0.16 3.07 -1.99
N THR A 110 -0.51 2.74 -0.74
CA THR A 110 0.44 2.50 0.34
C THR A 110 -0.07 1.45 1.31
N ASN A 111 0.83 0.90 2.12
CA ASN A 111 0.49 0.08 3.26
C ASN A 111 0.53 0.95 4.51
N LEU A 112 -0.59 1.05 5.20
CA LEU A 112 -0.69 1.73 6.50
C LEU A 112 -0.51 0.73 7.62
N ARG A 113 0.34 1.06 8.58
CA ARG A 113 0.49 0.30 9.81
C ARG A 113 0.09 1.17 11.00
N TRP A 114 -0.90 0.69 11.73
CA TRP A 114 -1.48 1.38 12.88
C TRP A 114 -0.76 1.01 14.16
N ARG A 115 -0.30 2.00 14.93
CA ARG A 115 0.33 1.83 16.23
C ARG A 115 -0.50 2.58 17.27
N ALA A 116 -1.33 1.85 18.00
CA ALA A 116 -2.26 2.42 18.97
C ALA A 116 -1.66 2.41 20.37
N ASP A 117 -1.63 3.58 21.03
CA ASP A 117 -1.17 3.71 22.42
C ASP A 117 -2.11 2.99 23.39
N ASP A 118 -3.44 3.01 23.11
CA ASP A 118 -4.48 2.39 23.92
C ASP A 118 -4.94 1.02 23.38
N GLY A 119 -4.14 0.40 22.51
CA GLY A 119 -4.37 -0.94 21.98
C GLY A 119 -5.29 -1.01 20.76
N GLN A 120 -6.09 0.01 20.48
CA GLN A 120 -6.95 0.06 19.27
C GLN A 120 -7.36 1.47 18.83
N PHE A 121 -7.63 1.61 17.54
CA PHE A 121 -8.32 2.76 16.96
C PHE A 121 -9.72 2.37 16.52
N THR A 122 -10.67 3.29 16.58
CA THR A 122 -11.91 3.23 15.82
C THR A 122 -11.81 4.23 14.67
N VAL A 123 -11.88 3.74 13.45
CA VAL A 123 -11.65 4.50 12.22
C VAL A 123 -12.90 4.46 11.36
N LEU A 124 -13.27 5.60 10.79
CA LEU A 124 -14.33 5.74 9.80
C LEU A 124 -13.72 5.76 8.40
N THR A 125 -14.31 4.99 7.49
CA THR A 125 -13.83 4.80 6.12
C THR A 125 -14.97 5.10 5.15
N PRO A 126 -14.78 5.92 4.09
CA PRO A 126 -15.81 6.15 3.08
C PRO A 126 -16.28 4.84 2.44
N SER A 127 -17.59 4.71 2.23
CA SER A 127 -18.17 3.48 1.66
C SER A 127 -17.81 3.21 0.20
N PHE A 128 -17.18 4.15 -0.49
CA PHE A 128 -16.95 4.13 -1.94
C PHE A 128 -15.47 4.12 -2.35
N GLU A 129 -14.60 3.53 -1.53
CA GLU A 129 -13.17 3.45 -1.90
C GLU A 129 -12.91 2.51 -3.08
N ASP A 130 -13.75 1.47 -3.27
CA ASP A 130 -13.61 0.50 -4.34
C ASP A 130 -14.67 0.63 -5.44
N TRP A 131 -14.65 1.75 -6.16
CA TRP A 131 -15.46 1.91 -7.37
C TRP A 131 -15.21 0.80 -8.40
N THR A 132 -14.02 0.21 -8.42
CA THR A 132 -13.67 -0.87 -9.33
C THR A 132 -14.48 -2.14 -9.06
N GLU A 133 -14.70 -2.53 -7.80
CA GLU A 133 -15.56 -3.66 -7.44
C GLU A 133 -17.02 -3.38 -7.78
N TYR A 134 -17.49 -2.17 -7.47
CA TYR A 134 -18.86 -1.77 -7.82
C TYR A 134 -19.09 -1.74 -9.33
N LEU A 135 -18.18 -1.13 -10.09
CA LEU A 135 -18.27 -1.09 -11.56
C LEU A 135 -18.21 -2.49 -12.19
N SER A 136 -17.40 -3.39 -11.65
CA SER A 136 -17.32 -4.77 -12.14
C SER A 136 -18.65 -5.51 -11.90
N THR A 137 -19.27 -5.34 -10.74
CA THR A 137 -20.56 -5.94 -10.39
C THR A 137 -21.67 -5.39 -11.29
N VAL A 138 -21.71 -4.07 -11.51
CA VAL A 138 -22.69 -3.44 -12.41
C VAL A 138 -22.49 -3.91 -13.85
N ALA A 139 -21.25 -4.02 -14.32
CA ALA A 139 -20.97 -4.52 -15.67
C ALA A 139 -21.44 -5.98 -15.85
N ILE A 140 -21.22 -6.85 -14.87
CA ILE A 140 -21.70 -8.23 -14.89
C ILE A 140 -23.24 -8.28 -14.93
N LEU A 141 -23.92 -7.45 -14.14
CA LEU A 141 -25.37 -7.37 -14.14
C LEU A 141 -25.92 -6.90 -15.50
N ILE A 142 -25.31 -5.88 -16.10
CA ILE A 142 -25.71 -5.38 -17.43
C ILE A 142 -25.54 -6.48 -18.48
N LEU A 143 -24.42 -7.21 -18.47
CA LEU A 143 -24.18 -8.31 -19.40
C LEU A 143 -25.19 -9.46 -19.19
N PHE A 144 -25.48 -9.81 -17.94
CA PHE A 144 -26.43 -10.85 -17.60
C PHE A 144 -27.85 -10.50 -18.04
N PHE A 145 -28.35 -9.29 -17.75
CA PHE A 145 -29.65 -8.83 -18.19
C PHE A 145 -29.74 -8.66 -19.71
N GLY A 146 -28.67 -8.14 -20.33
CA GLY A 146 -28.58 -8.06 -21.80
C GLY A 146 -28.66 -9.41 -22.48
N PHE A 147 -27.98 -10.41 -21.92
CA PHE A 147 -28.07 -11.79 -22.38
C PHE A 147 -29.49 -12.38 -22.23
N LEU A 148 -30.14 -12.15 -21.08
CA LEU A 148 -31.53 -12.61 -20.85
C LEU A 148 -32.51 -11.98 -21.84
N LEU A 149 -32.39 -10.67 -22.08
CA LEU A 149 -33.25 -9.96 -23.03
C LEU A 149 -33.03 -10.43 -24.48
N ALA A 150 -31.77 -10.65 -24.87
CA ALA A 150 -31.46 -11.15 -26.20
C ALA A 150 -32.02 -12.56 -26.47
N ASN A 151 -32.10 -13.40 -25.43
CA ASN A 151 -32.65 -14.77 -25.56
C ASN A 151 -34.16 -14.86 -25.30
N ALA A 152 -34.78 -13.86 -24.66
CA ALA A 152 -36.23 -13.84 -24.38
C ALA A 152 -37.06 -13.81 -25.66
N GLY A 153 -36.53 -13.24 -26.76
CA GLY A 153 -37.18 -13.25 -28.09
C GLY A 153 -37.06 -14.57 -28.86
N SER A 154 -36.27 -15.55 -28.38
CA SER A 154 -36.06 -16.84 -29.06
C SER A 154 -36.98 -17.95 -28.58
N PHE A 155 -37.85 -17.71 -27.60
CA PHE A 155 -38.80 -18.66 -27.03
C PHE A 155 -40.25 -18.39 -27.43
N GLY A 156 -40.49 -17.64 -28.53
CA GLY A 156 -41.78 -17.37 -29.11
C GLY A 156 -42.00 -18.07 -30.44
#